data_c02f2a8ec48e571d2612ee8e128c1166
#
_entry.id   c02f2a8ec48e571d2612ee8e128c1166
#
_cell.length_a   1.000
_cell.length_b   1.000
_cell.length_c   1.000
_cell.angle_alpha   90.00
_cell.angle_beta   90.00
_cell.angle_gamma   90.00
#
_symmetry.space_group_name_H-M   'P 1'
#
loop_
_entity.id
_entity.type
_entity.pdbx_description
1 polymer ?
#
loop_
_entity_poly.entity_id
_entity_poly.type
_entity_poly.pdbx_seq_one_letter_code
_entity_poly.pdbx_strand_id
1 'polypeptide(L)'
;MSNPVLVGVNDLFFSAKITGPANVLGVPMKCFPSCDRLLAAAREAGSPPPLVILDLESVGGDPVSLIRAVKSDEGLKDARVVAFGRHTNAETLQAADDAGADQVMPRSDFVQVLPDLLRACADGARTAPRAQTGTESSP
;
A
#
# COMPACT_ATOMS: atom_id res chain seq x y z
N MET A 1 12.81 -2.59 -14.16
CA MET A 1 11.64 -1.72 -14.06
C MET A 1 10.87 -2.03 -12.80
N SER A 2 10.47 -1.00 -12.10
CA SER A 2 9.74 -1.23 -10.88
C SER A 2 8.24 -1.26 -11.15
N ASN A 3 7.55 -2.10 -10.39
CA ASN A 3 6.11 -2.12 -10.42
C ASN A 3 5.55 -0.89 -9.73
N PRO A 4 4.38 -0.42 -10.14
CA PRO A 4 3.76 0.71 -9.46
C PRO A 4 3.25 0.32 -8.08
N VAL A 5 3.13 1.33 -7.22
CA VAL A 5 2.37 1.21 -5.98
C VAL A 5 0.91 1.03 -6.36
N LEU A 6 0.23 0.08 -5.73
CA LEU A 6 -1.19 -0.16 -5.98
C LEU A 6 -2.01 0.39 -4.83
N VAL A 7 -3.04 1.17 -5.16
CA VAL A 7 -3.85 1.85 -4.15
C VAL A 7 -5.31 1.46 -4.32
N GLY A 8 -5.91 0.92 -3.27
CA GLY A 8 -7.34 0.63 -3.23
C GLY A 8 -8.07 1.80 -2.57
N VAL A 9 -8.71 2.64 -3.37
CA VAL A 9 -9.41 3.81 -2.88
C VAL A 9 -10.54 4.15 -3.85
N ASN A 10 -11.67 4.55 -3.30
CA ASN A 10 -12.82 4.96 -4.11
C ASN A 10 -13.34 6.31 -3.62
N ASP A 11 -12.42 7.26 -3.50
CA ASP A 11 -12.69 8.62 -3.02
C ASP A 11 -11.79 9.54 -3.82
N LEU A 12 -12.37 10.31 -4.73
CA LEU A 12 -11.61 11.17 -5.64
C LEU A 12 -10.74 12.20 -4.92
N PHE A 13 -11.29 12.78 -3.85
CA PHE A 13 -10.53 13.79 -3.13
C PHE A 13 -9.33 13.18 -2.43
N PHE A 14 -9.54 12.06 -1.80
CA PHE A 14 -8.44 11.45 -1.06
C PHE A 14 -7.42 10.79 -2.00
N SER A 15 -7.88 10.24 -3.14
CA SER A 15 -6.93 9.68 -4.09
C SER A 15 -5.95 10.75 -4.59
N ALA A 16 -6.42 11.98 -4.76
CA ALA A 16 -5.55 13.08 -5.17
C ALA A 16 -4.49 13.38 -4.11
N LYS A 17 -4.84 13.25 -2.84
CA LYS A 17 -3.88 13.44 -1.74
C LYS A 17 -2.80 12.38 -1.71
N ILE A 18 -3.07 11.21 -2.29
CA ILE A 18 -2.08 10.13 -2.37
C ILE A 18 -1.25 10.27 -3.63
N THR A 19 -1.90 10.53 -4.78
CA THR A 19 -1.21 10.59 -6.05
C THR A 19 -0.35 11.84 -6.20
N GLY A 20 -0.75 12.95 -5.56
CA GLY A 20 0.05 14.18 -5.62
C GLY A 20 1.48 13.99 -5.12
N PRO A 21 1.67 13.54 -3.88
CA PRO A 21 3.02 13.25 -3.39
C PRO A 21 3.78 12.22 -4.24
N ALA A 22 3.08 11.20 -4.74
CA ALA A 22 3.73 10.19 -5.58
C ALA A 22 4.29 10.84 -6.86
N ASN A 23 3.52 11.73 -7.48
CA ASN A 23 3.98 12.43 -8.66
C ASN A 23 5.20 13.30 -8.37
N VAL A 24 5.19 14.00 -7.25
CA VAL A 24 6.32 14.84 -6.86
C VAL A 24 7.59 14.02 -6.66
N LEU A 25 7.45 12.84 -6.06
CA LEU A 25 8.59 11.98 -5.77
C LEU A 25 8.96 11.05 -6.92
N GLY A 26 8.19 11.06 -8.01
CA GLY A 26 8.47 10.21 -9.16
C GLY A 26 8.17 8.75 -8.91
N VAL A 27 7.24 8.43 -8.01
CA VAL A 27 6.88 7.05 -7.69
C VAL A 27 5.68 6.64 -8.53
N PRO A 28 5.82 5.61 -9.39
CA PRO A 28 4.67 5.14 -10.17
C PRO A 28 3.57 4.61 -9.27
N MET A 29 2.32 4.92 -9.61
CA MET A 29 1.19 4.57 -8.77
C MET A 29 -0.06 4.35 -9.61
N LYS A 30 -0.85 3.36 -9.25
CA LYS A 30 -2.15 3.09 -9.87
C LYS A 30 -3.21 2.94 -8.81
N CYS A 31 -4.34 3.61 -9.00
CA CYS A 31 -5.46 3.57 -8.07
C CYS A 31 -6.58 2.71 -8.64
N PHE A 32 -7.20 1.92 -7.78
CA PHE A 32 -8.30 1.03 -8.14
C PHE A 32 -9.47 1.26 -7.18
N PRO A 33 -10.70 1.34 -7.71
CA PRO A 33 -11.86 1.58 -6.83
C PRO A 33 -12.32 0.34 -6.09
N SER A 34 -11.84 -0.85 -6.47
CA SER A 34 -12.28 -2.09 -5.84
C SER A 34 -11.11 -3.03 -5.59
N CYS A 35 -11.29 -3.87 -4.58
CA CYS A 35 -10.30 -4.88 -4.21
C CYS A 35 -10.07 -5.90 -5.33
N ASP A 36 -11.15 -6.29 -6.04
CA ASP A 36 -11.02 -7.27 -7.12
C ASP A 36 -10.13 -6.75 -8.24
N ARG A 37 -10.29 -5.49 -8.61
CA ARG A 37 -9.47 -4.90 -9.67
C ARG A 37 -8.01 -4.77 -9.24
N LEU A 38 -7.81 -4.39 -7.99
CA LEU A 38 -6.45 -4.27 -7.46
C LEU A 38 -5.74 -5.62 -7.48
N LEU A 39 -6.42 -6.64 -6.98
CA LEU A 39 -5.83 -7.97 -6.90
C LEU A 39 -5.51 -8.53 -8.29
N ALA A 40 -6.42 -8.32 -9.25
CA ALA A 40 -6.19 -8.76 -10.62
C ALA A 40 -4.95 -8.08 -11.21
N ALA A 41 -4.81 -6.77 -11.00
CA ALA A 41 -3.65 -6.04 -11.49
C ALA A 41 -2.35 -6.52 -10.83
N ALA A 42 -2.40 -6.82 -9.53
CA ALA A 42 -1.24 -7.31 -8.82
C ALA A 42 -0.78 -8.66 -9.36
N ARG A 43 -1.73 -9.54 -9.63
CA ARG A 43 -1.40 -10.87 -10.16
C ARG A 43 -0.87 -10.81 -11.59
N GLU A 44 -1.41 -9.90 -12.40
CA GLU A 44 -0.98 -9.75 -13.80
C GLU A 44 0.43 -9.20 -13.92
N ALA A 45 0.90 -8.50 -12.91
CA ALA A 45 2.22 -7.88 -12.98
C ALA A 45 3.37 -8.88 -12.97
N GLY A 46 3.14 -10.09 -12.49
CA GLY A 46 4.15 -11.13 -12.48
C GLY A 46 5.19 -11.01 -11.39
N SER A 47 5.16 -9.94 -10.61
CA SER A 47 6.03 -9.75 -9.46
C SER A 47 5.31 -8.85 -8.46
N PRO A 48 5.68 -8.92 -7.16
CA PRO A 48 4.94 -8.16 -6.16
C PRO A 48 5.13 -6.64 -6.33
N PRO A 49 4.08 -5.86 -6.10
CA PRO A 49 4.25 -4.40 -6.04
C PRO A 49 5.08 -4.03 -4.82
N PRO A 50 5.77 -2.89 -4.85
CA PRO A 50 6.56 -2.48 -3.68
C PRO A 50 5.69 -2.11 -2.49
N LEU A 51 4.46 -1.66 -2.76
CA LEU A 51 3.57 -1.19 -1.71
C LEU A 51 2.14 -1.30 -2.18
N VAL A 52 1.26 -1.75 -1.30
CA VAL A 52 -0.18 -1.74 -1.50
C VAL A 52 -0.77 -0.86 -0.42
N ILE A 53 -1.54 0.14 -0.82
CA ILE A 53 -2.20 1.07 0.10
C ILE A 53 -3.70 0.83 0.01
N LEU A 54 -4.36 0.67 1.15
CA LEU A 54 -5.80 0.39 1.19
C LEU A 54 -6.53 1.40 2.06
N ASP A 55 -7.50 2.09 1.45
CA ASP A 55 -8.46 2.91 2.18
C ASP A 55 -9.61 2.02 2.62
N LEU A 56 -9.58 1.58 3.88
CA LEU A 56 -10.55 0.62 4.40
C LEU A 56 -11.98 1.16 4.39
N GLU A 57 -12.15 2.48 4.31
CA GLU A 57 -13.48 3.09 4.36
C GLU A 57 -14.11 3.27 2.99
N SER A 58 -13.33 3.41 1.93
CA SER A 58 -13.87 3.73 0.62
C SER A 58 -13.70 2.63 -0.43
N VAL A 59 -12.68 1.78 -0.30
CA VAL A 59 -12.43 0.78 -1.35
C VAL A 59 -13.60 -0.20 -1.45
N GLY A 60 -14.00 -0.53 -2.68
CA GLY A 60 -15.08 -1.48 -2.89
C GLY A 60 -14.62 -2.92 -2.65
N GLY A 61 -15.55 -3.75 -2.20
CA GLY A 61 -15.26 -5.14 -1.90
C GLY A 61 -14.82 -5.34 -0.47
N ASP A 62 -14.08 -6.41 -0.23
CA ASP A 62 -13.67 -6.79 1.12
C ASP A 62 -12.15 -6.61 1.28
N PRO A 63 -11.71 -5.49 1.85
CA PRO A 63 -10.27 -5.25 2.00
C PRO A 63 -9.57 -6.26 2.92
N VAL A 64 -10.27 -6.80 3.91
CA VAL A 64 -9.68 -7.81 4.79
C VAL A 64 -9.35 -9.07 4.00
N SER A 65 -10.28 -9.51 3.14
CA SER A 65 -10.04 -10.66 2.27
C SER A 65 -8.91 -10.38 1.28
N LEU A 66 -8.83 -9.15 0.77
CA LEU A 66 -7.74 -8.77 -0.13
C LEU A 66 -6.38 -8.89 0.56
N ILE A 67 -6.28 -8.40 1.79
CA ILE A 67 -5.03 -8.48 2.54
C ILE A 67 -4.62 -9.94 2.73
N ARG A 68 -5.58 -10.79 3.11
CA ARG A 68 -5.29 -12.22 3.26
C ARG A 68 -4.83 -12.84 1.95
N ALA A 69 -5.49 -12.49 0.84
CA ALA A 69 -5.15 -13.03 -0.47
C ALA A 69 -3.73 -12.63 -0.87
N VAL A 70 -3.35 -11.38 -0.67
CA VAL A 70 -2.00 -10.91 -0.99
C VAL A 70 -0.96 -11.63 -0.14
N LYS A 71 -1.20 -11.75 1.16
CA LYS A 71 -0.24 -12.35 2.08
C LYS A 71 -0.15 -13.86 1.95
N SER A 72 -1.14 -14.50 1.33
CA SER A 72 -1.15 -15.94 1.11
C SER A 72 -0.62 -16.33 -0.27
N ASP A 73 -0.51 -15.39 -1.19
CA ASP A 73 -0.11 -15.64 -2.57
C ASP A 73 1.40 -15.62 -2.66
N GLU A 74 2.00 -16.72 -3.13
CA GLU A 74 3.46 -16.83 -3.21
C GLU A 74 4.08 -15.74 -4.07
N GLY A 75 3.36 -15.28 -5.08
CA GLY A 75 3.86 -14.22 -5.94
C GLY A 75 3.65 -12.82 -5.41
N LEU A 76 2.90 -12.64 -4.33
CA LEU A 76 2.53 -11.32 -3.82
C LEU A 76 2.87 -11.09 -2.35
N LYS A 77 3.17 -12.14 -1.60
CA LYS A 77 3.29 -12.03 -0.14
C LYS A 77 4.38 -11.07 0.32
N ASP A 78 5.36 -10.80 -0.51
CA ASP A 78 6.44 -9.88 -0.17
C ASP A 78 6.05 -8.41 -0.36
N ALA A 79 4.90 -8.14 -0.95
CA ALA A 79 4.41 -6.77 -1.08
C ALA A 79 4.10 -6.22 0.32
N ARG A 80 4.52 -4.98 0.56
CA ARG A 80 4.21 -4.31 1.82
C ARG A 80 2.78 -3.79 1.73
N VAL A 81 1.96 -4.09 2.74
CA VAL A 81 0.56 -3.67 2.77
C VAL A 81 0.36 -2.66 3.89
N VAL A 82 -0.10 -1.48 3.54
CA VAL A 82 -0.43 -0.42 4.50
C VAL A 82 -1.90 -0.07 4.34
N ALA A 83 -2.66 -0.20 5.42
CA ALA A 83 -4.09 0.09 5.42
C ALA A 83 -4.39 1.22 6.38
N PHE A 84 -5.39 2.03 6.04
CA PHE A 84 -5.82 3.12 6.92
C PHE A 84 -7.34 3.23 6.92
N GLY A 85 -7.87 3.80 7.98
CA GLY A 85 -9.30 4.00 8.12
C GLY A 85 -9.57 5.03 9.19
N ARG A 86 -10.84 5.16 9.58
CA ARG A 86 -11.22 6.09 10.64
C ARG A 86 -10.72 5.58 11.98
N HIS A 87 -10.17 6.48 12.79
CA HIS A 87 -9.70 6.10 14.12
C HIS A 87 -10.84 5.58 15.00
N THR A 88 -12.08 5.98 14.71
CA THR A 88 -13.25 5.51 15.45
C THR A 88 -13.71 4.12 15.03
N ASN A 89 -13.15 3.58 13.97
CA ASN A 89 -13.54 2.26 13.45
C ASN A 89 -12.49 1.22 13.84
N ALA A 90 -12.35 1.02 15.15
CA ALA A 90 -11.29 0.17 15.70
C ALA A 90 -11.41 -1.28 15.23
N GLU A 91 -12.63 -1.78 15.05
CA GLU A 91 -12.83 -3.17 14.61
C GLU A 91 -12.30 -3.41 13.21
N THR A 92 -12.52 -2.44 12.30
CA THR A 92 -12.02 -2.55 10.94
C THR A 92 -10.50 -2.49 10.91
N LEU A 93 -9.92 -1.57 11.69
CA LEU A 93 -8.46 -1.47 11.78
C LEU A 93 -7.84 -2.75 12.33
N GLN A 94 -8.45 -3.31 13.37
CA GLN A 94 -7.96 -4.55 13.96
C GLN A 94 -8.09 -5.73 12.99
N ALA A 95 -9.21 -5.80 12.25
CA ALA A 95 -9.40 -6.88 11.28
C ALA A 95 -8.33 -6.84 10.18
N ALA A 96 -7.96 -5.65 9.73
CA ALA A 96 -6.92 -5.51 8.72
C ALA A 96 -5.56 -5.95 9.27
N ASP A 97 -5.26 -5.60 10.50
CA ASP A 97 -4.03 -6.01 11.14
C ASP A 97 -3.97 -7.53 11.30
N ASP A 98 -5.08 -8.13 11.77
CA ASP A 98 -5.16 -9.58 11.95
C ASP A 98 -5.03 -10.33 10.62
N ALA A 99 -5.45 -9.71 9.52
CA ALA A 99 -5.37 -10.31 8.19
C ALA A 99 -3.94 -10.35 7.64
N GLY A 100 -3.02 -9.60 8.26
CA GLY A 100 -1.63 -9.63 7.86
C GLY A 100 -1.08 -8.34 7.28
N ALA A 101 -1.84 -7.23 7.36
CA ALA A 101 -1.32 -5.94 6.90
C ALA A 101 -0.05 -5.61 7.68
N ASP A 102 0.94 -5.07 6.98
CA ASP A 102 2.21 -4.74 7.61
C ASP A 102 2.09 -3.52 8.52
N GLN A 103 1.22 -2.58 8.14
CA GLN A 103 0.92 -1.41 8.97
C GLN A 103 -0.54 -1.07 8.82
N VAL A 104 -1.17 -0.70 9.94
CA VAL A 104 -2.56 -0.25 9.98
C VAL A 104 -2.61 0.98 10.84
N MET A 105 -3.27 2.04 10.37
CA MET A 105 -3.27 3.30 11.10
C MET A 105 -4.50 4.14 10.77
N PRO A 106 -4.82 5.12 11.61
CA PRO A 106 -5.84 6.10 11.26
C PRO A 106 -5.41 6.94 10.05
N ARG A 107 -6.39 7.47 9.33
CA ARG A 107 -6.13 8.26 8.12
C ARG A 107 -5.19 9.44 8.40
N SER A 108 -5.37 10.13 9.52
CA SER A 108 -4.53 11.28 9.84
C SER A 108 -3.05 10.90 9.97
N ASP A 109 -2.79 9.74 10.56
CA ASP A 109 -1.42 9.26 10.66
C ASP A 109 -0.88 8.86 9.30
N PHE A 110 -1.73 8.24 8.48
CA PHE A 110 -1.34 7.83 7.14
C PHE A 110 -0.87 9.02 6.31
N VAL A 111 -1.62 10.12 6.35
CA VAL A 111 -1.25 11.31 5.57
C VAL A 111 0.14 11.81 5.98
N GLN A 112 0.46 11.73 7.27
CA GLN A 112 1.77 12.18 7.75
C GLN A 112 2.92 11.29 7.33
N VAL A 113 2.69 9.97 7.28
CA VAL A 113 3.78 9.04 6.93
C VAL A 113 3.87 8.74 5.44
N LEU A 114 2.88 9.15 4.66
CA LEU A 114 2.84 8.84 3.23
C LEU A 114 4.11 9.24 2.49
N PRO A 115 4.64 10.46 2.65
CA PRO A 115 5.88 10.79 1.93
C PRO A 115 7.02 9.83 2.24
N ASP A 116 7.16 9.41 3.50
CA ASP A 116 8.23 8.49 3.87
C ASP A 116 8.01 7.10 3.27
N LEU A 117 6.75 6.64 3.22
CA LEU A 117 6.44 5.37 2.57
C LEU A 117 6.81 5.41 1.09
N LEU A 118 6.50 6.50 0.42
CA LEU A 118 6.79 6.65 -1.01
C LEU A 118 8.28 6.79 -1.26
N ARG A 119 9.01 7.49 -0.40
CA ARG A 119 10.47 7.58 -0.51
C ARG A 119 11.12 6.23 -0.37
N ALA A 120 10.62 5.41 0.56
CA ALA A 120 11.13 4.06 0.73
C ALA A 120 10.93 3.22 -0.53
N CYS A 121 9.80 3.39 -1.21
CA CYS A 121 9.56 2.70 -2.48
C CYS A 121 10.53 3.15 -3.56
N ALA A 122 10.77 4.46 -3.67
CA ALA A 122 11.69 4.99 -4.66
C ALA A 122 13.10 4.49 -4.41
N ASP A 123 13.54 4.48 -3.16
CA ASP A 123 14.88 4.02 -2.80
C ASP A 123 15.01 2.52 -3.03
N GLY A 124 14.01 1.75 -2.64
CA GLY A 124 14.02 0.31 -2.84
C GLY A 124 14.03 -0.07 -4.31
N ALA A 125 13.33 0.71 -5.15
CA ALA A 125 13.32 0.47 -6.58
C ALA A 125 14.70 0.64 -7.19
N ARG A 126 15.53 1.53 -6.62
CA ARG A 126 16.87 1.74 -7.13
C ARG A 126 17.89 0.77 -6.58
N THR A 127 17.80 0.47 -5.29
CA THR A 127 18.84 -0.30 -4.63
C THR A 127 18.53 -1.77 -4.51
N ALA A 128 17.34 -2.13 -4.58
CA ALA A 128 16.89 -3.47 -4.30
C ALA A 128 17.52 -3.96 -3.07
N PRO A 129 17.02 -4.11 -2.17
CA PRO A 129 17.11 -4.51 -0.93
C PRO A 129 17.95 -4.33 0.11
N ARG A 130 18.37 -3.97 0.46
CA ARG A 130 18.96 -3.83 1.37
C ARG A 130 18.65 -3.74 2.51
N ALA A 131 18.73 -3.82 2.48
CA ALA A 131 18.36 -3.61 3.49
C ALA A 131 18.46 -3.19 4.34
N GLN A 132 18.90 -2.94 4.04
CA GLN A 132 18.93 -2.50 4.81
C GLN A 132 19.05 -1.98 5.47
N THR A 133 19.47 -1.70 5.25
CA THR A 133 19.61 -1.09 5.86
C THR A 133 19.75 -0.50 6.33
N GLY A 134 20.12 -0.28 6.35
CA GLY A 134 20.28 0.39 6.85
C GLY A 134 20.76 0.93 7.00
N THR A 135 21.09 1.07 6.88
CA THR A 135 21.57 1.58 7.14
C THR A 135 21.97 2.05 6.99
N GLU A 136 22.20 2.12 6.80
CA GLU A 136 22.49 2.57 6.80
C GLU A 136 22.36 3.12 6.67
N SER A 137 22.60 3.34 6.48
CA SER A 137 22.37 3.87 6.52
C SER A 137 22.16 4.30 6.35
N SER A 138 22.40 4.42 6.11
CA SER A 138 22.18 4.71 6.18
C SER A 138 22.20 4.94 6.13
N PRO A 139 22.57 5.25 6.02
CA PRO A 139 22.48 5.46 6.15
C PRO A 139 22.50 5.63 6.14
#